data_2186098602996384347859f8b56c8fae
#
_entry.id   2186098602996384347859f8b56c8fae
#
_cell.length_a   1.000
_cell.length_b   1.000
_cell.length_c   1.000
_cell.angle_alpha   90.00
_cell.angle_beta   90.00
_cell.angle_gamma   90.00
#
_symmetry.space_group_name_H-M   'P 1'
#
loop_
_entity.id
_entity.type
_entity.pdbx_description
1 polymer ?
#
loop_
_entity_poly.entity_id
_entity_poly.type
_entity_poly.pdbx_seq_one_letter_code
_entity_poly.pdbx_strand_id
1 'polypeptide(L)'
;MFTFVILKIIMLNTPHFLSQYNSIKATALKLRYVTNTHIEPLLNSLSQKFTKSILGTSEAGRSIHGLKVGSGPKRILIWSQMHGNESTTTKSLFDLFNYFESPDCEVLLDACTLFIIPILNPDGAEA
;
A
#
# COMPACT_ATOMS: atom_id res chain seq x y z
N MET A 1 3.68 -43.76 4.41
CA MET A 1 2.51 -42.89 4.24
C MET A 1 3.04 -41.51 3.74
N PHE A 2 3.01 -41.30 2.43
CA PHE A 2 3.55 -40.07 1.82
C PHE A 2 2.44 -39.03 1.86
N THR A 3 2.63 -37.98 2.67
CA THR A 3 1.74 -36.83 2.71
C THR A 3 2.06 -35.96 1.48
N PHE A 4 1.20 -35.99 0.46
CA PHE A 4 1.26 -35.08 -0.65
C PHE A 4 0.93 -33.67 -0.11
N VAL A 5 1.94 -32.83 0.05
CA VAL A 5 1.74 -31.39 0.19
C VAL A 5 1.33 -30.88 -1.18
N ILE A 6 0.04 -30.68 -1.38
CA ILE A 6 -0.46 -29.96 -2.56
C ILE A 6 -0.04 -28.51 -2.38
N LEU A 7 1.08 -28.15 -3.01
CA LEU A 7 1.49 -26.76 -3.16
C LEU A 7 0.40 -26.09 -4.03
N LYS A 8 -0.54 -25.42 -3.38
CA LYS A 8 -1.55 -24.62 -4.06
C LYS A 8 -0.80 -23.47 -4.72
N ILE A 9 -0.34 -23.68 -5.94
CA ILE A 9 0.15 -22.59 -6.80
C ILE A 9 -1.07 -21.68 -6.97
N ILE A 10 -1.09 -20.56 -6.26
CA ILE A 10 -2.04 -19.48 -6.52
C ILE A 10 -1.63 -18.94 -7.89
N MET A 11 -2.17 -19.53 -8.94
CA MET A 11 -2.10 -18.91 -10.25
C MET A 11 -2.79 -17.57 -10.13
N LEU A 12 -2.05 -16.49 -10.36
CA LEU A 12 -2.60 -15.15 -10.46
C LEU A 12 -3.73 -15.20 -11.50
N ASN A 13 -4.95 -15.28 -11.01
CA ASN A 13 -6.13 -15.35 -11.87
C ASN A 13 -6.48 -13.93 -12.32
N THR A 14 -5.93 -13.53 -13.46
CA THR A 14 -6.18 -12.19 -14.03
C THR A 14 -7.67 -11.83 -14.12
N PRO A 15 -8.58 -12.71 -14.57
CA PRO A 15 -10.01 -12.43 -14.54
C PRO A 15 -10.56 -12.13 -13.14
N HIS A 16 -10.08 -12.82 -12.11
CA HIS A 16 -10.48 -12.56 -10.73
C HIS A 16 -10.04 -11.17 -10.27
N PHE A 17 -8.79 -10.79 -10.52
CA PHE A 17 -8.31 -9.44 -10.20
C PHE A 17 -9.06 -8.34 -10.95
N LEU A 18 -9.34 -8.54 -12.23
CA LEU A 18 -10.13 -7.58 -13.01
C LEU A 18 -11.55 -7.43 -12.48
N SER A 19 -12.18 -8.53 -12.03
CA SER A 19 -13.53 -8.48 -11.44
C SER A 19 -13.54 -7.72 -10.11
N GLN A 20 -12.45 -7.79 -9.33
CA GLN A 20 -12.33 -7.10 -8.04
C GLN A 20 -11.82 -5.66 -8.17
N TYR A 21 -11.22 -5.29 -9.31
CA TYR A 21 -10.56 -3.99 -9.46
C TYR A 21 -11.45 -2.80 -9.10
N ASN A 22 -12.72 -2.83 -9.50
CA ASN A 22 -13.65 -1.74 -9.21
C ASN A 22 -13.95 -1.58 -7.71
N SER A 23 -13.85 -2.65 -6.92
CA SER A 23 -14.07 -2.62 -5.47
C SER A 23 -12.85 -2.14 -4.69
N ILE A 24 -11.64 -2.36 -5.21
CA ILE A 24 -10.39 -1.97 -4.55
C ILE A 24 -9.85 -0.62 -5.01
N LYS A 25 -10.31 -0.11 -6.15
CA LYS A 25 -9.83 1.15 -6.72
C LYS A 25 -10.03 2.33 -5.79
N ALA A 26 -8.96 3.04 -5.47
CA ALA A 26 -8.97 4.26 -4.66
C ALA A 26 -9.47 5.47 -5.48
N THR A 27 -10.79 5.64 -5.55
CA THR A 27 -11.43 6.68 -6.38
C THR A 27 -11.19 8.11 -5.90
N ALA A 28 -10.69 8.30 -4.68
CA ALA A 28 -10.38 9.61 -4.11
C ALA A 28 -9.13 10.26 -4.72
N LEU A 29 -8.17 9.47 -5.25
CA LEU A 29 -6.92 9.96 -5.79
C LEU A 29 -6.95 10.11 -7.32
N LYS A 30 -7.86 10.93 -7.85
CA LYS A 30 -8.00 11.17 -9.30
C LYS A 30 -7.06 12.25 -9.84
N LEU A 31 -6.39 13.00 -8.98
CA LEU A 31 -5.54 14.12 -9.34
C LEU A 31 -4.27 13.65 -10.06
N ARG A 32 -3.72 14.50 -10.93
CA ARG A 32 -2.44 14.22 -11.60
C ARG A 32 -1.29 14.17 -10.59
N TYR A 33 -1.25 15.14 -9.68
CA TYR A 33 -0.25 15.24 -8.63
C TYR A 33 -0.89 14.89 -7.28
N VAL A 34 -0.18 14.14 -6.48
CA VAL A 34 -0.63 13.68 -5.16
C VAL A 34 0.38 14.13 -4.12
N THR A 35 -0.10 14.82 -3.09
CA THR A 35 0.72 15.35 -1.99
C THR A 35 0.22 14.79 -0.65
N ASN A 36 0.90 15.14 0.45
CA ASN A 36 0.49 14.71 1.78
C ASN A 36 -0.95 15.11 2.12
N THR A 37 -1.38 16.32 1.74
CA THR A 37 -2.75 16.81 1.99
C THR A 37 -3.82 15.92 1.36
N HIS A 38 -3.50 15.25 0.25
CA HIS A 38 -4.41 14.33 -0.43
C HIS A 38 -4.44 12.94 0.23
N ILE A 39 -3.29 12.47 0.76
CA ILE A 39 -3.21 11.11 1.32
C ILE A 39 -3.52 11.04 2.81
N GLU A 40 -3.25 12.08 3.59
CA GLU A 40 -3.44 12.07 5.05
C GLU A 40 -4.87 11.71 5.49
N PRO A 41 -5.95 12.25 4.88
CA PRO A 41 -7.30 11.82 5.22
C PRO A 41 -7.55 10.34 4.94
N LEU A 42 -6.97 9.80 3.86
CA LEU A 42 -7.10 8.40 3.48
C LEU A 42 -6.29 7.50 4.40
N LEU A 43 -5.08 7.89 4.77
CA LEU A 43 -4.28 7.17 5.77
C LEU A 43 -4.99 7.11 7.12
N ASN A 44 -5.65 8.20 7.52
CA ASN A 44 -6.39 8.26 8.78
C ASN A 44 -7.61 7.33 8.78
N SER A 45 -8.23 7.09 7.62
CA SER A 45 -9.38 6.20 7.48
C SER A 45 -9.04 4.71 7.45
N LEU A 46 -7.77 4.34 7.26
CA LEU A 46 -7.33 2.94 7.27
C LEU A 46 -7.61 2.29 8.63
N SER A 47 -8.05 1.02 8.61
CA SER A 47 -8.37 0.25 9.80
C SER A 47 -7.14 -0.01 10.70
N GLN A 48 -7.37 -0.64 11.84
CA GLN A 48 -6.31 -1.04 12.76
C GLN A 48 -5.41 -2.17 12.25
N LYS A 49 -5.71 -2.76 11.09
CA LYS A 49 -4.77 -3.66 10.40
C LYS A 49 -3.46 -2.97 10.08
N PHE A 50 -3.48 -1.64 9.89
CA PHE A 50 -2.32 -0.83 9.59
C PHE A 50 -1.76 -0.16 10.85
N THR A 51 -0.50 -0.41 11.15
CA THR A 51 0.26 0.43 12.10
C THR A 51 0.77 1.64 11.33
N LYS A 52 0.34 2.83 11.72
CA LYS A 52 0.70 4.12 11.10
C LYS A 52 1.75 4.83 11.93
N SER A 53 2.75 5.42 11.30
CA SER A 53 3.83 6.16 11.96
C SER A 53 4.33 7.32 11.10
N ILE A 54 4.90 8.32 11.74
CA ILE A 54 5.74 9.33 11.09
C ILE A 54 7.18 8.85 11.22
N LEU A 55 7.82 8.58 10.09
CA LEU A 55 9.20 8.08 10.04
C LEU A 55 10.24 9.21 10.21
N GLY A 56 9.84 10.43 9.90
CA GLY A 56 10.66 11.62 9.97
C GLY A 56 9.98 12.78 9.24
N THR A 57 10.74 13.83 9.00
CA THR A 57 10.30 15.01 8.25
C THR A 57 11.28 15.30 7.12
N SER A 58 10.77 15.87 6.03
CA SER A 58 11.59 16.42 4.95
C SER A 58 12.31 17.70 5.37
N GLU A 59 13.14 18.25 4.51
CA GLU A 59 13.84 19.51 4.72
C GLU A 59 12.86 20.69 4.95
N ALA A 60 11.73 20.71 4.23
CA ALA A 60 10.69 21.71 4.43
C ALA A 60 9.73 21.38 5.59
N GLY A 61 10.04 20.40 6.44
CA GLY A 61 9.27 20.03 7.63
C GLY A 61 8.01 19.20 7.35
N ARG A 62 7.85 18.63 6.15
CA ARG A 62 6.69 17.80 5.80
C ARG A 62 6.87 16.38 6.30
N SER A 63 5.82 15.79 6.87
CA SER A 63 5.84 14.43 7.40
C SER A 63 6.12 13.39 6.33
N ILE A 64 6.99 12.42 6.66
CA ILE A 64 7.18 11.20 5.88
C ILE A 64 6.41 10.09 6.57
N HIS A 65 5.28 9.70 5.98
CA HIS A 65 4.39 8.69 6.54
C HIS A 65 4.89 7.28 6.26
N GLY A 66 4.86 6.43 7.29
CA GLY A 66 5.14 5.02 7.21
C GLY A 66 3.95 4.17 7.65
N LEU A 67 3.72 3.07 6.95
CA LEU A 67 2.71 2.08 7.31
C LEU A 67 3.36 0.71 7.44
N LYS A 68 2.83 -0.08 8.37
CA LYS A 68 3.14 -1.50 8.48
C LYS A 68 1.84 -2.28 8.42
N VAL A 69 1.81 -3.36 7.63
CA VAL A 69 0.68 -4.28 7.54
C VAL A 69 1.19 -5.71 7.38
N GLY A 70 0.43 -6.67 7.92
CA GLY A 70 0.81 -8.08 7.95
C GLY A 70 1.74 -8.44 9.10
N SER A 71 1.91 -9.75 9.32
CA SER A 71 2.68 -10.30 10.44
C SER A 71 3.62 -11.45 10.03
N GLY A 72 3.65 -11.77 8.73
CA GLY A 72 4.44 -12.87 8.20
C GLY A 72 5.95 -12.65 8.27
N PRO A 73 6.73 -13.75 8.16
CA PRO A 73 8.19 -13.71 8.33
C PRO A 73 8.93 -12.99 7.20
N LYS A 74 8.34 -12.90 6.01
CA LYS A 74 8.97 -12.19 4.88
C LYS A 74 8.78 -10.69 5.04
N ARG A 75 9.86 -9.94 5.17
CA ARG A 75 9.83 -8.48 5.30
C ARG A 75 10.04 -7.82 3.95
N ILE A 76 9.13 -6.95 3.56
CA ILE A 76 9.15 -6.24 2.27
C ILE A 76 9.02 -4.75 2.54
N LEU A 77 9.97 -3.96 2.01
CA LEU A 77 9.90 -2.51 2.03
C LEU A 77 9.44 -2.01 0.65
N ILE A 78 8.43 -1.16 0.64
CA ILE A 78 7.86 -0.55 -0.56
C ILE A 78 7.84 0.97 -0.35
N TRP A 79 8.27 1.72 -1.36
CA TRP A 79 8.12 3.17 -1.35
C TRP A 79 7.65 3.70 -2.71
N SER A 80 7.07 4.88 -2.69
CA SER A 80 6.61 5.60 -3.88
C SER A 80 7.05 7.06 -3.82
N GLN A 81 6.85 7.77 -4.91
CA GLN A 81 7.16 9.20 -5.06
C GLN A 81 8.53 9.62 -4.49
N MET A 82 9.58 8.86 -4.76
CA MET A 82 10.96 9.36 -4.61
C MET A 82 11.22 10.52 -5.57
N HIS A 83 10.62 10.47 -6.77
CA HIS A 83 10.42 11.59 -7.66
C HIS A 83 9.02 12.16 -7.39
N GLY A 84 8.96 13.33 -6.76
CA GLY A 84 7.72 13.85 -6.16
C GLY A 84 6.54 14.01 -7.12
N ASN A 85 6.82 14.29 -8.40
CA ASN A 85 5.79 14.44 -9.44
C ASN A 85 5.25 13.11 -10.02
N GLU A 86 5.82 11.95 -9.63
CA GLU A 86 5.44 10.62 -10.14
C GLU A 86 4.44 9.91 -9.23
N SER A 87 3.18 10.34 -9.25
CA SER A 87 2.15 9.88 -8.31
C SER A 87 1.45 8.57 -8.68
N THR A 88 1.75 7.96 -9.82
CA THR A 88 1.04 6.76 -10.29
C THR A 88 1.19 5.59 -9.33
N THR A 89 2.41 5.32 -8.85
CA THR A 89 2.67 4.24 -7.88
C THR A 89 1.98 4.53 -6.54
N THR A 90 1.94 5.79 -6.09
CA THR A 90 1.21 6.16 -4.87
C THR A 90 -0.27 5.82 -4.98
N LYS A 91 -0.91 6.12 -6.12
CA LYS A 91 -2.32 5.74 -6.36
C LYS A 91 -2.51 4.23 -6.29
N SER A 92 -1.60 3.47 -6.92
CA SER A 92 -1.63 2.00 -6.89
C SER A 92 -1.43 1.45 -5.46
N LEU A 93 -0.67 2.13 -4.61
CA LEU A 93 -0.56 1.75 -3.20
C LEU A 93 -1.89 1.90 -2.46
N PHE A 94 -2.69 2.94 -2.76
CA PHE A 94 -4.00 3.08 -2.14
C PHE A 94 -5.02 2.05 -2.66
N ASP A 95 -4.93 1.63 -3.94
CA ASP A 95 -5.67 0.46 -4.43
C ASP A 95 -5.27 -0.80 -3.63
N LEU A 96 -3.97 -0.98 -3.39
CA LEU A 96 -3.44 -2.10 -2.60
C LEU A 96 -3.89 -2.04 -1.13
N PHE A 97 -3.97 -0.84 -0.52
CA PHE A 97 -4.49 -0.69 0.84
C PHE A 97 -5.95 -1.12 0.91
N ASN A 98 -6.79 -0.75 -0.06
CA ASN A 98 -8.17 -1.23 -0.12
C ASN A 98 -8.24 -2.76 -0.27
N TYR A 99 -7.33 -3.37 -1.05
CA TYR A 99 -7.23 -4.82 -1.13
C TYR A 99 -6.86 -5.43 0.23
N PHE A 100 -5.97 -4.84 1.00
CA PHE A 100 -5.60 -5.32 2.33
C PHE A 100 -6.71 -5.19 3.37
N GLU A 101 -7.73 -4.37 3.12
CA GLU A 101 -8.94 -4.34 3.96
C GLU A 101 -9.90 -5.50 3.64
N SER A 102 -9.76 -6.18 2.50
CA SER A 102 -10.57 -7.34 2.14
C SER A 102 -10.10 -8.62 2.83
N PRO A 103 -10.97 -9.64 2.97
CA PRO A 103 -10.56 -10.95 3.49
C PRO A 103 -9.57 -11.70 2.58
N ASP A 104 -9.57 -11.40 1.28
CA ASP A 104 -8.76 -12.10 0.28
C ASP A 104 -7.25 -11.90 0.46
N CYS A 105 -6.85 -10.91 1.27
CA CYS A 105 -5.45 -10.59 1.53
C CYS A 105 -4.80 -11.43 2.65
N GLU A 106 -5.56 -12.19 3.43
CA GLU A 106 -5.06 -12.85 4.65
C GLU A 106 -3.86 -13.74 4.38
N VAL A 107 -3.91 -14.57 3.34
CA VAL A 107 -2.79 -15.46 2.97
C VAL A 107 -1.50 -14.68 2.70
N LEU A 108 -1.61 -13.50 2.08
CA LEU A 108 -0.46 -12.63 1.82
C LEU A 108 0.07 -11.99 3.11
N LEU A 109 -0.83 -11.49 3.95
CA LEU A 109 -0.46 -10.81 5.20
C LEU A 109 0.08 -11.76 6.27
N ASP A 110 -0.31 -13.03 6.22
CA ASP A 110 0.27 -14.09 7.04
C ASP A 110 1.66 -14.53 6.55
N ALA A 111 1.91 -14.42 5.24
CA ALA A 111 3.21 -14.74 4.65
C ALA A 111 4.22 -13.60 4.74
N CYS A 112 3.75 -12.34 4.74
CA CYS A 112 4.58 -11.16 4.63
C CYS A 112 4.27 -10.11 5.69
N THR A 113 5.30 -9.34 6.07
CA THR A 113 5.17 -8.05 6.76
C THR A 113 5.63 -6.97 5.80
N LEU A 114 4.74 -6.06 5.45
CA LEU A 114 4.99 -4.98 4.51
C LEU A 114 5.23 -3.68 5.27
N PHE A 115 6.31 -2.98 4.91
CA PHE A 115 6.61 -1.63 5.36
C PHE A 115 6.47 -0.71 4.15
N ILE A 116 5.61 0.29 4.22
CA ILE A 116 5.20 1.06 3.05
C ILE A 116 5.37 2.55 3.32
N ILE A 117 6.02 3.27 2.40
CA ILE A 117 6.17 4.73 2.43
C ILE A 117 5.46 5.28 1.19
N PRO A 118 4.23 5.83 1.33
CA PRO A 118 3.44 6.28 0.18
C PRO A 118 4.05 7.44 -0.59
N ILE A 119 4.67 8.39 0.10
CA ILE A 119 5.39 9.54 -0.49
C ILE A 119 6.73 9.66 0.22
N LEU A 120 7.80 9.26 -0.48
CA LEU A 120 9.15 9.33 0.08
C LEU A 120 9.73 10.75 0.00
N ASN A 121 9.37 11.52 -1.03
CA ASN A 121 9.82 12.89 -1.25
C ASN A 121 8.61 13.85 -1.23
N PRO A 122 8.11 14.23 -0.02
CA PRO A 122 6.94 15.11 0.08
C PRO A 122 7.24 16.54 -0.39
N ASP A 123 8.49 17.01 -0.34
CA ASP A 123 8.84 18.34 -0.86
C ASP A 123 8.76 18.38 -2.39
N GLY A 124 9.31 17.36 -3.06
CA GLY A 124 9.17 17.23 -4.50
C GLY A 124 7.74 16.95 -4.98
N ALA A 125 6.85 16.48 -4.10
CA ALA A 125 5.44 16.28 -4.41
C ALA A 125 4.66 17.60 -4.40
N GLU A 126 5.12 18.61 -3.65
CA GLU A 126 4.50 19.95 -3.53
C GLU A 126 5.10 20.97 -4.51
N ALA A 127 6.23 20.66 -5.16
CA ALA A 127 6.88 21.52 -6.14
C ALA A 127 6.15 21.48 -7.49
#